data_d8c814076d7b39535a07f8bdf0c6a662
#
_entry.id   d8c814076d7b39535a07f8bdf0c6a662
#
_cell.length_a   1.000
_cell.length_b   1.000
_cell.length_c   1.000
_cell.angle_alpha   90.00
_cell.angle_beta   90.00
_cell.angle_gamma   90.00
#
_symmetry.space_group_name_H-M   'P 1'
#
loop_
_entity.id
_entity.type
_entity.pdbx_description
1 polymer ?
#
loop_
_entity_poly.entity_id
_entity_poly.type
_entity_poly.pdbx_seq_one_letter_code
_entity_poly.pdbx_strand_id
1 'polypeptide(L)'
;MVHLLLTLIYLSFISLGLPDGLLGAAWPSMYAELGAPVSAAGVIFVIISIGTVISSLFSERLNIRLGPGKVTAISVAMTAAALMGFASCSSLWQLCLWAIPYGLGAGSVDACLNNYVALHYASRHMSWLHCMWGIGASAGPYIMGAVLTAGGHWSRGYQLIGLIQIVLTAVLLLSLPLWKNSGSRESSPGHEPLSLKQVSLIPGVKAMLLSFFCYCATEQTVGLWAGSYLVLDRGFSPELAASFAGLFFMGIALGRALNGLLTLRFTDTRLTQAGFGIILLGIVPVLLPLGGTAALMGLGLIGLGCAPIYPSIIHATPERFGAEHSQAVIGVLMASAYLGNCLMPPIFGLIANHISISLLPVYLLLILVLMASMHRLALKRCGRN
;
A
#
# COMPACT_ATOMS: atom_id res chain seq x y z
N MET A 1 28.22 -10.88 4.39
CA MET A 1 27.80 -9.86 3.40
C MET A 1 26.34 -10.03 2.97
N VAL A 2 25.87 -11.24 2.61
CA VAL A 2 24.47 -11.49 2.18
C VAL A 2 23.43 -11.06 3.23
N HIS A 3 23.65 -11.37 4.51
CA HIS A 3 22.73 -10.99 5.58
C HIS A 3 22.65 -9.45 5.79
N LEU A 4 23.78 -8.75 5.63
CA LEU A 4 23.79 -7.29 5.77
C LEU A 4 22.98 -6.61 4.66
N LEU A 5 23.13 -7.07 3.41
CA LEU A 5 22.36 -6.54 2.29
C LEU A 5 20.86 -6.79 2.45
N LEU A 6 20.47 -8.00 2.89
CA LEU A 6 19.08 -8.32 3.16
C LEU A 6 18.49 -7.44 4.28
N THR A 7 19.28 -7.15 5.32
CA THR A 7 18.87 -6.22 6.39
C THR A 7 18.63 -4.82 5.83
N LEU A 8 19.50 -4.32 4.94
CA LEU A 8 19.32 -3.01 4.30
C LEU A 8 18.07 -2.97 3.42
N ILE A 9 17.79 -4.05 2.69
CA ILE A 9 16.56 -4.19 1.89
C ILE A 9 15.33 -4.12 2.80
N TYR A 10 15.32 -4.83 3.93
CA TYR A 10 14.22 -4.79 4.90
C TYR A 10 14.05 -3.40 5.53
N LEU A 11 15.13 -2.73 5.90
CA LEU A 11 15.09 -1.35 6.40
C LEU A 11 14.53 -0.38 5.35
N SER A 12 14.89 -0.59 4.07
CA SER A 12 14.35 0.21 2.97
C SER A 12 12.84 0.01 2.81
N PHE A 13 12.31 -1.19 3.07
CA PHE A 13 10.88 -1.45 3.04
C PHE A 13 10.13 -0.89 4.26
N ILE A 14 10.73 -0.91 5.45
CA ILE A 14 10.20 -0.17 6.61
C ILE A 14 10.12 1.32 6.26
N SER A 15 11.19 1.87 5.68
CA SER A 15 11.26 3.26 5.25
C SER A 15 10.24 3.60 4.17
N LEU A 16 9.96 2.69 3.25
CA LEU A 16 8.92 2.85 2.24
C LEU A 16 7.52 2.94 2.87
N GLY A 17 7.25 2.09 3.87
CA GLY A 17 5.97 2.08 4.57
C GLY A 17 5.74 3.30 5.46
N LEU A 18 6.78 3.84 6.09
CA LEU A 18 6.66 4.95 7.06
C LEU A 18 5.78 6.12 6.59
N PRO A 19 5.89 6.62 5.36
CA PRO A 19 5.07 7.74 4.89
C PRO A 19 3.72 7.33 4.28
N ASP A 20 3.45 6.04 4.02
CA ASP A 20 2.24 5.61 3.31
C ASP A 20 0.94 5.96 4.05
N GLY A 21 0.89 5.76 5.36
CA GLY A 21 -0.25 6.14 6.20
C GLY A 21 -0.23 7.60 6.69
N LEU A 22 0.84 8.34 6.42
CA LEU A 22 1.12 9.60 7.08
C LEU A 22 0.18 10.72 6.63
N LEU A 23 -0.13 10.79 5.32
CA LEU A 23 -1.06 11.80 4.79
C LEU A 23 -2.45 11.63 5.41
N GLY A 24 -2.96 10.40 5.47
CA GLY A 24 -4.26 10.11 6.07
C GLY A 24 -4.32 10.44 7.57
N ALA A 25 -3.24 10.16 8.30
CA ALA A 25 -3.14 10.45 9.72
C ALA A 25 -3.02 11.96 10.04
N ALA A 26 -2.26 12.70 9.21
CA ALA A 26 -2.02 14.13 9.41
C ALA A 26 -3.16 15.02 8.88
N TRP A 27 -3.90 14.55 7.86
CA TRP A 27 -4.85 15.36 7.12
C TRP A 27 -5.90 16.06 7.97
N PRO A 28 -6.50 15.44 9.02
CA PRO A 28 -7.43 16.14 9.91
C PRO A 28 -6.89 17.40 10.56
N SER A 29 -5.58 17.47 10.80
CA SER A 29 -4.91 18.66 11.34
C SER A 29 -4.44 19.64 10.27
N MET A 30 -4.32 19.19 9.00
CA MET A 30 -3.74 19.96 7.91
C MET A 30 -4.77 20.75 7.10
N TYR A 31 -5.90 20.13 6.74
CA TYR A 31 -6.80 20.65 5.71
C TYR A 31 -7.37 22.04 6.06
N ALA A 32 -7.75 22.26 7.32
CA ALA A 32 -8.29 23.53 7.78
C ALA A 32 -7.25 24.65 7.77
N GLU A 33 -6.03 24.35 8.22
CA GLU A 33 -4.90 25.29 8.24
C GLU A 33 -4.48 25.70 6.80
N LEU A 34 -4.53 24.75 5.86
CA LEU A 34 -4.20 25.01 4.46
C LEU A 34 -5.35 25.64 3.67
N GLY A 35 -6.50 25.92 4.30
CA GLY A 35 -7.70 26.43 3.63
C GLY A 35 -8.23 25.47 2.54
N ALA A 36 -7.99 24.17 2.69
CA ALA A 36 -8.33 23.16 1.71
C ALA A 36 -9.60 22.38 2.10
N PRO A 37 -10.41 21.91 1.13
CA PRO A 37 -11.50 20.99 1.42
C PRO A 37 -10.95 19.63 1.87
N VAL A 38 -11.74 18.87 2.64
CA VAL A 38 -11.36 17.52 3.11
C VAL A 38 -10.96 16.63 1.93
N SER A 39 -11.65 16.72 0.79
CA SER A 39 -11.37 15.94 -0.42
C SER A 39 -10.00 16.20 -1.06
N ALA A 40 -9.31 17.30 -0.72
CA ALA A 40 -8.02 17.64 -1.32
C ALA A 40 -6.90 16.63 -1.00
N ALA A 41 -7.01 15.86 0.09
CA ALA A 41 -6.13 14.70 0.32
C ALA A 41 -6.14 13.72 -0.86
N GLY A 42 -7.30 13.52 -1.47
CA GLY A 42 -7.45 12.67 -2.66
C GLY A 42 -6.65 13.19 -3.86
N VAL A 43 -6.56 14.51 -4.05
CA VAL A 43 -5.76 15.11 -5.13
C VAL A 43 -4.27 14.84 -4.93
N ILE A 44 -3.76 15.07 -3.71
CA ILE A 44 -2.37 14.77 -3.37
C ILE A 44 -2.08 13.29 -3.59
N PHE A 45 -2.98 12.42 -3.13
CA PHE A 45 -2.88 10.97 -3.28
C PHE A 45 -2.85 10.52 -4.74
N VAL A 46 -3.66 11.11 -5.62
CA VAL A 46 -3.63 10.83 -7.07
C VAL A 46 -2.29 11.21 -7.68
N ILE A 47 -1.73 12.37 -7.32
CA ILE A 47 -0.44 12.82 -7.83
C ILE A 47 0.66 11.83 -7.42
N ILE A 48 0.68 11.42 -6.14
CA ILE A 48 1.61 10.41 -5.63
C ILE A 48 1.44 9.09 -6.41
N SER A 49 0.21 8.61 -6.56
CA SER A 49 -0.09 7.33 -7.21
C SER A 49 0.31 7.32 -8.69
N ILE A 50 0.04 8.41 -9.42
CA ILE A 50 0.47 8.55 -10.82
C ILE A 50 2.00 8.52 -10.90
N GLY A 51 2.69 9.26 -10.02
CA GLY A 51 4.15 9.25 -9.94
C GLY A 51 4.70 7.84 -9.67
N THR A 52 4.07 7.11 -8.74
CA THR A 52 4.44 5.72 -8.40
C THR A 52 4.28 4.79 -9.60
N VAL A 53 3.16 4.86 -10.32
CA VAL A 53 2.93 4.05 -11.53
C VAL A 53 3.96 4.35 -12.61
N ILE A 54 4.18 5.64 -12.93
CA ILE A 54 5.16 6.05 -13.93
C ILE A 54 6.55 5.53 -13.56
N SER A 55 6.98 5.76 -12.34
CA SER A 55 8.29 5.39 -11.83
C SER A 55 8.50 3.86 -11.85
N SER A 56 7.49 3.08 -11.46
CA SER A 56 7.54 1.62 -11.53
C SER A 56 7.69 1.10 -12.95
N LEU A 57 7.03 1.70 -13.95
CA LEU A 57 7.17 1.34 -15.35
C LEU A 57 8.58 1.60 -15.91
N PHE A 58 9.28 2.59 -15.39
CA PHE A 58 10.66 2.91 -15.79
C PHE A 58 11.71 2.23 -14.92
N SER A 59 11.32 1.55 -13.85
CA SER A 59 12.22 0.94 -12.87
C SER A 59 13.21 -0.05 -13.50
N GLU A 60 12.76 -0.89 -14.43
CA GLU A 60 13.65 -1.84 -15.13
C GLU A 60 14.76 -1.11 -15.91
N ARG A 61 14.43 -0.07 -16.68
CA ARG A 61 15.42 0.70 -17.42
C ARG A 61 16.41 1.41 -16.50
N LEU A 62 15.93 1.92 -15.37
CA LEU A 62 16.77 2.54 -14.35
C LEU A 62 17.71 1.51 -13.71
N ASN A 63 17.20 0.31 -13.40
CA ASN A 63 17.99 -0.77 -12.85
C ASN A 63 19.10 -1.24 -13.78
N ILE A 64 18.84 -1.36 -15.07
CA ILE A 64 19.83 -1.73 -16.07
C ILE A 64 20.96 -0.68 -16.13
N ARG A 65 20.61 0.60 -16.06
CA ARG A 65 21.58 1.71 -16.22
C ARG A 65 22.37 2.02 -14.95
N LEU A 66 21.69 2.03 -13.80
CA LEU A 66 22.25 2.51 -12.53
C LEU A 66 22.59 1.38 -11.54
N GLY A 67 21.94 0.24 -11.70
CA GLY A 67 21.96 -0.87 -10.75
C GLY A 67 21.02 -0.66 -9.55
N PRO A 68 20.60 -1.76 -8.88
CA PRO A 68 19.57 -1.72 -7.85
C PRO A 68 19.94 -0.86 -6.63
N GLY A 69 21.21 -0.86 -6.21
CA GLY A 69 21.65 -0.05 -5.07
C GLY A 69 21.52 1.45 -5.29
N LYS A 70 21.90 1.96 -6.47
CA LYS A 70 21.79 3.39 -6.78
C LYS A 70 20.33 3.79 -6.96
N VAL A 71 19.52 2.95 -7.64
CA VAL A 71 18.08 3.21 -7.80
C VAL A 71 17.44 3.32 -6.42
N THR A 72 17.69 2.39 -5.51
CA THR A 72 17.17 2.42 -4.13
C THR A 72 17.60 3.69 -3.40
N ALA A 73 18.88 4.04 -3.43
CA ALA A 73 19.41 5.23 -2.73
C ALA A 73 18.80 6.53 -3.27
N ILE A 74 18.72 6.70 -4.61
CA ILE A 74 18.11 7.87 -5.24
C ILE A 74 16.62 7.97 -4.90
N SER A 75 15.90 6.85 -4.96
CA SER A 75 14.47 6.79 -4.65
C SER A 75 14.18 7.20 -3.21
N VAL A 76 14.93 6.66 -2.24
CA VAL A 76 14.79 7.04 -0.81
C VAL A 76 15.18 8.51 -0.60
N ALA A 77 16.19 9.02 -1.30
CA ALA A 77 16.55 10.44 -1.24
C ALA A 77 15.42 11.34 -1.77
N MET A 78 14.75 10.93 -2.86
CA MET A 78 13.62 11.68 -3.40
C MET A 78 12.43 11.72 -2.44
N THR A 79 12.09 10.59 -1.80
CA THR A 79 11.03 10.56 -0.79
C THR A 79 11.42 11.36 0.46
N ALA A 80 12.68 11.31 0.90
CA ALA A 80 13.18 12.13 1.99
C ALA A 80 13.04 13.63 1.70
N ALA A 81 13.47 14.08 0.50
CA ALA A 81 13.33 15.47 0.07
C ALA A 81 11.86 15.89 0.01
N ALA A 82 10.98 15.02 -0.50
CA ALA A 82 9.54 15.30 -0.57
C ALA A 82 8.91 15.45 0.82
N LEU A 83 9.28 14.61 1.79
CA LEU A 83 8.78 14.72 3.17
C LEU A 83 9.25 15.99 3.86
N MET A 84 10.51 16.39 3.65
CA MET A 84 11.03 17.68 4.13
C MET A 84 10.31 18.85 3.46
N GLY A 85 10.00 18.71 2.16
CA GLY A 85 9.18 19.64 1.42
C GLY A 85 7.77 19.76 1.99
N PHE A 86 7.09 18.64 2.27
CA PHE A 86 5.76 18.62 2.91
C PHE A 86 5.79 19.34 4.25
N ALA A 87 6.82 19.11 5.05
CA ALA A 87 7.00 19.76 6.34
C ALA A 87 7.14 21.31 6.26
N SER A 88 7.51 21.82 5.10
CA SER A 88 7.75 23.26 4.86
C SER A 88 6.59 23.93 4.12
N CYS A 89 5.52 23.19 3.77
CA CYS A 89 4.41 23.71 3.03
C CYS A 89 3.45 24.53 3.89
N SER A 90 2.96 25.63 3.33
CA SER A 90 1.90 26.48 3.90
C SER A 90 0.66 26.55 3.01
N SER A 91 0.63 25.80 1.89
CA SER A 91 -0.47 25.81 0.94
C SER A 91 -0.61 24.48 0.20
N LEU A 92 -1.84 24.17 -0.24
CA LEU A 92 -2.17 22.93 -0.94
C LEU A 92 -1.34 22.73 -2.22
N TRP A 93 -1.11 23.77 -3.01
CA TRP A 93 -0.36 23.65 -4.27
C TRP A 93 1.10 23.23 -4.04
N GLN A 94 1.72 23.67 -2.92
CA GLN A 94 3.08 23.25 -2.55
C GLN A 94 3.11 21.75 -2.19
N LEU A 95 2.12 21.25 -1.47
CA LEU A 95 1.98 19.81 -1.22
C LEU A 95 1.84 19.03 -2.53
N CYS A 96 1.03 19.53 -3.47
CA CYS A 96 0.88 18.89 -4.79
C CYS A 96 2.22 18.85 -5.57
N LEU A 97 3.04 19.90 -5.49
CA LEU A 97 4.36 19.90 -6.13
C LEU A 97 5.30 18.85 -5.49
N TRP A 98 5.36 18.79 -4.16
CA TRP A 98 6.20 17.81 -3.46
C TRP A 98 5.67 16.38 -3.55
N ALA A 99 4.39 16.19 -3.84
CA ALA A 99 3.80 14.88 -4.11
C ALA A 99 4.40 14.20 -5.36
N ILE A 100 4.90 14.98 -6.34
CA ILE A 100 5.52 14.45 -7.57
C ILE A 100 6.82 13.68 -7.25
N PRO A 101 7.86 14.29 -6.65
CA PRO A 101 9.08 13.57 -6.31
C PRO A 101 8.82 12.45 -5.28
N TYR A 102 7.82 12.59 -4.41
CA TYR A 102 7.41 11.54 -3.50
C TYR A 102 6.97 10.28 -4.26
N GLY A 103 5.99 10.40 -5.17
CA GLY A 103 5.47 9.27 -5.94
C GLY A 103 6.54 8.63 -6.83
N LEU A 104 7.35 9.45 -7.52
CA LEU A 104 8.45 8.96 -8.36
C LEU A 104 9.48 8.16 -7.54
N GLY A 105 9.83 8.59 -6.34
CA GLY A 105 10.72 7.88 -5.44
C GLY A 105 10.11 6.57 -4.94
N ALA A 106 8.88 6.60 -4.44
CA ALA A 106 8.21 5.43 -3.87
C ALA A 106 8.09 4.26 -4.86
N GLY A 107 7.63 4.51 -6.09
CA GLY A 107 7.41 3.46 -7.07
C GLY A 107 8.70 2.78 -7.57
N SER A 108 9.79 3.54 -7.74
CA SER A 108 11.05 2.97 -8.20
C SER A 108 11.70 2.04 -7.17
N VAL A 109 11.67 2.40 -5.89
CA VAL A 109 12.25 1.56 -4.83
C VAL A 109 11.44 0.28 -4.64
N ASP A 110 10.12 0.38 -4.66
CA ASP A 110 9.23 -0.78 -4.53
C ASP A 110 9.48 -1.80 -5.64
N ALA A 111 9.38 -1.39 -6.89
CA ALA A 111 9.59 -2.28 -8.03
C ALA A 111 11.02 -2.87 -8.06
N CYS A 112 12.02 -2.05 -7.74
CA CYS A 112 13.43 -2.46 -7.75
C CYS A 112 13.72 -3.56 -6.72
N LEU A 113 13.32 -3.34 -5.47
CA LEU A 113 13.64 -4.25 -4.37
C LEU A 113 12.80 -5.53 -4.42
N ASN A 114 11.53 -5.44 -4.84
CA ASN A 114 10.71 -6.62 -5.09
C ASN A 114 11.36 -7.54 -6.14
N ASN A 115 11.78 -6.97 -7.27
CA ASN A 115 12.46 -7.72 -8.31
C ASN A 115 13.79 -8.32 -7.80
N TYR A 116 14.59 -7.53 -7.08
CA TYR A 116 15.86 -7.99 -6.51
C TYR A 116 15.66 -9.19 -5.58
N VAL A 117 14.71 -9.11 -4.65
CA VAL A 117 14.40 -10.20 -3.70
C VAL A 117 13.87 -11.43 -4.42
N ALA A 118 13.00 -11.26 -5.42
CA ALA A 118 12.47 -12.36 -6.21
C ALA A 118 13.56 -13.16 -6.94
N LEU A 119 14.60 -12.48 -7.42
CA LEU A 119 15.70 -13.09 -8.17
C LEU A 119 16.78 -13.73 -7.30
N HIS A 120 17.03 -13.20 -6.08
CA HIS A 120 18.20 -13.56 -5.29
C HIS A 120 17.90 -14.26 -3.98
N TYR A 121 16.63 -14.27 -3.53
CA TYR A 121 16.25 -14.81 -2.22
C TYR A 121 15.06 -15.78 -2.32
N ALA A 122 14.91 -16.64 -1.31
CA ALA A 122 13.79 -17.57 -1.23
C ALA A 122 12.45 -16.83 -0.99
N SER A 123 11.34 -17.42 -1.43
CA SER A 123 9.97 -16.86 -1.35
C SER A 123 9.57 -16.34 0.04
N ARG A 124 10.06 -16.96 1.12
CA ARG A 124 9.84 -16.49 2.51
C ARG A 124 10.33 -15.04 2.74
N HIS A 125 11.40 -14.64 2.06
CA HIS A 125 11.96 -13.30 2.21
C HIS A 125 11.07 -12.24 1.55
N MET A 126 10.30 -12.62 0.53
CA MET A 126 9.28 -11.75 -0.05
C MET A 126 8.17 -11.46 0.96
N SER A 127 7.67 -12.47 1.67
CA SER A 127 6.66 -12.28 2.72
C SER A 127 7.18 -11.40 3.86
N TRP A 128 8.42 -11.61 4.30
CA TRP A 128 9.08 -10.78 5.30
C TRP A 128 9.28 -9.34 4.84
N LEU A 129 9.61 -9.13 3.55
CA LEU A 129 9.75 -7.82 2.95
C LEU A 129 8.46 -7.00 3.10
N HIS A 130 7.33 -7.58 2.73
CA HIS A 130 6.02 -6.92 2.87
C HIS A 130 5.56 -6.80 4.34
N CYS A 131 6.01 -7.66 5.23
CA CYS A 131 5.81 -7.49 6.67
C CYS A 131 6.56 -6.25 7.18
N MET A 132 7.80 -6.03 6.72
CA MET A 132 8.59 -4.84 7.07
C MET A 132 7.93 -3.55 6.57
N TRP A 133 7.38 -3.56 5.34
CA TRP A 133 6.54 -2.45 4.88
C TRP A 133 5.38 -2.16 5.83
N GLY A 134 4.64 -3.19 6.25
CA GLY A 134 3.51 -3.06 7.17
C GLY A 134 3.90 -2.48 8.54
N ILE A 135 5.09 -2.83 9.06
CA ILE A 135 5.65 -2.23 10.27
C ILE A 135 5.88 -0.74 10.07
N GLY A 136 6.48 -0.34 8.95
CA GLY A 136 6.68 1.07 8.59
C GLY A 136 5.37 1.82 8.47
N ALA A 137 4.41 1.27 7.72
CA ALA A 137 3.09 1.87 7.51
C ALA A 137 2.28 2.04 8.80
N SER A 138 2.50 1.17 9.78
CA SER A 138 1.94 1.32 11.13
C SER A 138 2.65 2.42 11.92
N ALA A 139 3.99 2.44 11.88
CA ALA A 139 4.79 3.36 12.70
C ALA A 139 4.58 4.84 12.32
N GLY A 140 4.37 5.13 11.04
CA GLY A 140 4.16 6.49 10.55
C GLY A 140 3.03 7.24 11.25
N PRO A 141 1.79 6.72 11.24
CA PRO A 141 0.65 7.29 11.96
C PRO A 141 0.89 7.43 13.46
N TYR A 142 1.55 6.45 14.11
CA TYR A 142 1.88 6.54 15.54
C TYR A 142 2.88 7.67 15.84
N ILE A 143 3.91 7.85 14.99
CA ILE A 143 4.85 8.97 15.12
C ILE A 143 4.09 10.29 14.97
N MET A 144 3.21 10.43 13.98
CA MET A 144 2.40 11.62 13.79
C MET A 144 1.50 11.88 15.00
N GLY A 145 0.78 10.86 15.49
CA GLY A 145 -0.08 10.96 16.66
C GLY A 145 0.70 11.36 17.91
N ALA A 146 1.89 10.82 18.15
CA ALA A 146 2.75 11.18 19.26
C ALA A 146 3.22 12.64 19.18
N VAL A 147 3.56 13.13 17.99
CA VAL A 147 3.93 14.54 17.76
C VAL A 147 2.75 15.46 18.09
N LEU A 148 1.57 15.16 17.59
CA LEU A 148 0.36 15.96 17.81
C LEU A 148 -0.06 15.94 19.30
N THR A 149 -0.01 14.79 19.95
CA THR A 149 -0.31 14.64 21.39
C THR A 149 0.65 15.43 22.27
N ALA A 150 1.92 15.56 21.86
CA ALA A 150 2.89 16.41 22.54
C ALA A 150 2.71 17.93 22.27
N GLY A 151 1.62 18.32 21.62
CA GLY A 151 1.36 19.72 21.23
C GLY A 151 2.21 20.20 20.06
N GLY A 152 2.85 19.28 19.31
CA GLY A 152 3.64 19.61 18.15
C GLY A 152 2.75 19.84 16.91
N HIS A 153 3.28 20.62 15.97
CA HIS A 153 2.64 20.85 14.68
C HIS A 153 2.82 19.63 13.75
N TRP A 154 1.87 19.33 12.87
CA TRP A 154 1.90 18.20 11.92
C TRP A 154 3.19 18.17 11.06
N SER A 155 3.75 19.33 10.72
CA SER A 155 5.01 19.42 9.98
C SER A 155 6.17 18.72 10.67
N ARG A 156 6.21 18.68 12.00
CA ARG A 156 7.25 17.98 12.77
C ARG A 156 7.19 16.45 12.55
N GLY A 157 5.99 15.89 12.37
CA GLY A 157 5.83 14.48 12.04
C GLY A 157 6.48 14.15 10.69
N TYR A 158 6.24 14.97 9.67
CA TYR A 158 6.91 14.86 8.38
C TYR A 158 8.42 15.05 8.47
N GLN A 159 8.88 16.04 9.26
CA GLN A 159 10.32 16.27 9.49
C GLN A 159 11.01 15.06 10.12
N LEU A 160 10.44 14.47 11.16
CA LEU A 160 11.02 13.31 11.83
C LEU A 160 11.17 12.12 10.88
N ILE A 161 10.13 11.80 10.10
CA ILE A 161 10.19 10.71 9.14
C ILE A 161 11.15 11.05 7.99
N GLY A 162 11.16 12.30 7.52
CA GLY A 162 12.11 12.79 6.53
C GLY A 162 13.57 12.65 7.00
N LEU A 163 13.87 12.96 8.27
CA LEU A 163 15.19 12.77 8.86
C LEU A 163 15.60 11.29 8.92
N ILE A 164 14.68 10.40 9.29
CA ILE A 164 14.93 8.94 9.27
C ILE A 164 15.31 8.51 7.83
N GLN A 165 14.60 9.00 6.82
CA GLN A 165 14.89 8.68 5.43
C GLN A 165 16.20 9.28 4.93
N ILE A 166 16.58 10.48 5.39
CA ILE A 166 17.90 11.09 5.09
C ILE A 166 19.02 10.21 5.65
N VAL A 167 18.91 9.77 6.91
CA VAL A 167 19.89 8.86 7.53
C VAL A 167 19.98 7.55 6.75
N LEU A 168 18.84 6.95 6.39
CA LEU A 168 18.82 5.73 5.59
C LEU A 168 19.45 5.96 4.20
N THR A 169 19.18 7.09 3.56
CA THR A 169 19.82 7.46 2.28
C THR A 169 21.34 7.46 2.41
N ALA A 170 21.88 8.06 3.48
CA ALA A 170 23.33 8.06 3.73
C ALA A 170 23.87 6.63 3.91
N VAL A 171 23.17 5.79 4.68
CA VAL A 171 23.52 4.37 4.86
C VAL A 171 23.49 3.61 3.53
N LEU A 172 22.48 3.84 2.69
CA LEU A 172 22.37 3.20 1.37
C LEU A 172 23.49 3.64 0.43
N LEU A 173 23.85 4.91 0.43
CA LEU A 173 24.99 5.40 -0.35
C LEU A 173 26.31 4.77 0.08
N LEU A 174 26.55 4.63 1.39
CA LEU A 174 27.73 3.95 1.94
C LEU A 174 27.73 2.45 1.62
N SER A 175 26.56 1.85 1.47
CA SER A 175 26.40 0.42 1.17
C SER A 175 26.52 0.06 -0.31
N LEU A 176 26.63 1.01 -1.22
CA LEU A 176 26.72 0.76 -2.67
C LEU A 176 27.75 -0.31 -3.08
N PRO A 177 28.90 -0.45 -2.43
CA PRO A 177 29.84 -1.52 -2.76
C PRO A 177 29.29 -2.94 -2.55
N LEU A 178 28.29 -3.11 -1.65
CA LEU A 178 27.69 -4.42 -1.36
C LEU A 178 26.78 -4.92 -2.50
N TRP A 179 26.30 -4.02 -3.35
CA TRP A 179 25.37 -4.31 -4.45
C TRP A 179 26.08 -4.72 -5.75
N LYS A 180 27.39 -4.61 -5.81
CA LYS A 180 28.19 -4.80 -7.04
C LYS A 180 28.25 -6.24 -7.57
N ASN A 181 27.90 -7.25 -6.77
CA ASN A 181 28.02 -8.66 -7.15
C ASN A 181 26.73 -9.29 -7.73
N SER A 182 25.73 -8.47 -8.01
CA SER A 182 24.42 -8.95 -8.51
C SER A 182 24.38 -8.82 -10.03
N GLY A 183 25.10 -9.70 -10.71
CA GLY A 183 25.03 -9.83 -12.17
C GLY A 183 23.59 -10.16 -12.62
N SER A 184 23.15 -9.44 -13.64
CA SER A 184 21.90 -9.67 -14.37
C SER A 184 21.79 -11.15 -14.76
N ARG A 185 20.88 -11.89 -14.12
CA ARG A 185 20.33 -13.10 -14.73
C ARG A 185 19.41 -12.65 -15.84
N GLU A 186 19.82 -12.96 -17.05
CA GLU A 186 19.05 -12.74 -18.27
C GLU A 186 17.65 -13.33 -18.13
N SER A 187 16.66 -12.53 -18.49
CA SER A 187 15.30 -13.01 -18.79
C SER A 187 15.40 -14.14 -19.82
N SER A 188 14.86 -15.30 -19.49
CA SER A 188 14.83 -16.46 -20.39
C SER A 188 14.19 -16.08 -21.73
N PRO A 189 14.87 -16.28 -22.88
CA PRO A 189 14.28 -16.01 -24.17
C PRO A 189 13.28 -17.11 -24.53
N GLY A 190 12.06 -16.77 -24.88
CA GLY A 190 11.23 -17.73 -25.58
C GLY A 190 9.72 -17.72 -25.49
N HIS A 191 9.07 -16.75 -24.85
CA HIS A 191 7.61 -16.64 -25.00
C HIS A 191 7.24 -15.24 -25.49
N GLU A 192 6.50 -15.18 -26.61
CA GLU A 192 5.87 -13.94 -27.05
C GLU A 192 4.91 -13.46 -25.94
N PRO A 193 5.02 -12.21 -25.49
CA PRO A 193 4.18 -11.67 -24.44
C PRO A 193 2.72 -11.65 -24.91
N LEU A 194 1.83 -12.28 -24.14
CA LEU A 194 0.39 -12.25 -24.41
C LEU A 194 -0.11 -10.80 -24.42
N SER A 195 -0.88 -10.44 -25.44
CA SER A 195 -1.55 -9.15 -25.49
C SER A 195 -2.60 -9.03 -24.38
N LEU A 196 -2.89 -7.81 -23.92
CA LEU A 196 -3.93 -7.54 -22.92
C LEU A 196 -5.29 -8.17 -23.31
N LYS A 197 -5.60 -8.18 -24.60
CA LYS A 197 -6.83 -8.79 -25.14
C LYS A 197 -6.83 -10.30 -24.91
N GLN A 198 -5.73 -10.98 -25.19
CA GLN A 198 -5.60 -12.44 -24.97
C GLN A 198 -5.71 -12.79 -23.49
N VAL A 199 -5.00 -12.07 -22.61
CA VAL A 199 -5.09 -12.25 -21.15
C VAL A 199 -6.53 -12.06 -20.67
N SER A 200 -7.25 -11.06 -21.18
CA SER A 200 -8.63 -10.79 -20.79
C SER A 200 -9.64 -11.84 -21.26
N LEU A 201 -9.28 -12.70 -22.21
CA LEU A 201 -10.11 -13.80 -22.70
C LEU A 201 -9.96 -15.07 -21.86
N ILE A 202 -8.91 -15.18 -21.05
CA ILE A 202 -8.72 -16.34 -20.16
C ILE A 202 -9.91 -16.39 -19.17
N PRO A 203 -10.59 -17.57 -19.06
CA PRO A 203 -11.76 -17.71 -18.19
C PRO A 203 -11.45 -17.31 -16.75
N GLY A 204 -12.28 -16.46 -16.16
CA GLY A 204 -12.14 -16.01 -14.78
C GLY A 204 -11.22 -14.79 -14.56
N VAL A 205 -10.30 -14.48 -15.49
CA VAL A 205 -9.33 -13.38 -15.32
C VAL A 205 -10.02 -12.04 -15.08
N LYS A 206 -11.01 -11.64 -15.90
CA LYS A 206 -11.71 -10.35 -15.71
C LYS A 206 -12.35 -10.22 -14.33
N ALA A 207 -12.94 -11.30 -13.83
CA ALA A 207 -13.55 -11.29 -12.51
C ALA A 207 -12.47 -11.19 -11.40
N MET A 208 -11.33 -11.86 -11.58
CA MET A 208 -10.22 -11.77 -10.63
C MET A 208 -9.59 -10.37 -10.64
N LEU A 209 -9.43 -9.73 -11.81
CA LEU A 209 -8.96 -8.35 -11.92
C LEU A 209 -9.85 -7.39 -11.14
N LEU A 210 -11.17 -7.51 -11.28
CA LEU A 210 -12.10 -6.64 -10.55
C LEU A 210 -12.10 -6.94 -9.05
N SER A 211 -11.97 -8.21 -8.64
CA SER A 211 -11.80 -8.56 -7.23
C SER A 211 -10.53 -7.95 -6.64
N PHE A 212 -9.42 -8.00 -7.36
CA PHE A 212 -8.14 -7.45 -6.91
C PHE A 212 -8.12 -5.92 -6.89
N PHE A 213 -8.76 -5.29 -7.89
CA PHE A 213 -9.07 -3.86 -7.88
C PHE A 213 -9.80 -3.44 -6.60
N CYS A 214 -10.89 -4.16 -6.25
CA CYS A 214 -11.68 -3.88 -5.05
C CYS A 214 -10.87 -4.05 -3.76
N TYR A 215 -9.98 -5.04 -3.70
CA TYR A 215 -9.10 -5.21 -2.56
C TYR A 215 -8.20 -3.98 -2.36
N CYS A 216 -7.49 -3.58 -3.42
CA CYS A 216 -6.60 -2.41 -3.36
C CYS A 216 -7.37 -1.12 -3.09
N ALA A 217 -8.57 -0.98 -3.67
CA ALA A 217 -9.48 0.11 -3.37
C ALA A 217 -9.85 0.19 -1.88
N THR A 218 -10.14 -0.96 -1.24
CA THR A 218 -10.46 -1.03 0.20
C THR A 218 -9.25 -0.62 1.03
N GLU A 219 -8.09 -1.24 0.78
CA GLU A 219 -6.86 -0.99 1.55
C GLU A 219 -6.48 0.49 1.52
N GLN A 220 -6.43 1.10 0.35
CA GLN A 220 -6.00 2.49 0.20
C GLN A 220 -7.07 3.49 0.67
N THR A 221 -8.35 3.19 0.51
CA THR A 221 -9.42 4.07 1.01
C THR A 221 -9.40 4.13 2.53
N VAL A 222 -9.25 3.00 3.22
CA VAL A 222 -9.13 2.98 4.68
C VAL A 222 -7.84 3.70 5.11
N GLY A 223 -6.71 3.40 4.48
CA GLY A 223 -5.43 4.04 4.79
C GLY A 223 -5.48 5.57 4.72
N LEU A 224 -6.19 6.11 3.71
CA LEU A 224 -6.30 7.56 3.53
C LEU A 224 -7.37 8.20 4.42
N TRP A 225 -8.53 7.56 4.61
CA TRP A 225 -9.70 8.22 5.18
C TRP A 225 -10.02 7.84 6.62
N ALA A 226 -9.37 6.80 7.21
CA ALA A 226 -9.65 6.36 8.58
C ALA A 226 -9.45 7.48 9.61
N GLY A 227 -8.36 8.25 9.51
CA GLY A 227 -8.09 9.38 10.41
C GLY A 227 -9.20 10.44 10.34
N SER A 228 -9.54 10.88 9.12
CA SER A 228 -10.62 11.88 8.91
C SER A 228 -11.98 11.37 9.39
N TYR A 229 -12.29 10.09 9.16
CA TYR A 229 -13.51 9.47 9.65
C TYR A 229 -13.58 9.48 11.19
N LEU A 230 -12.49 9.10 11.87
CA LEU A 230 -12.43 9.11 13.33
C LEU A 230 -12.64 10.52 13.92
N VAL A 231 -12.08 11.55 13.29
CA VAL A 231 -12.26 12.94 13.77
C VAL A 231 -13.65 13.45 13.46
N LEU A 232 -14.07 13.41 12.19
CA LEU A 232 -15.26 14.13 11.72
C LEU A 232 -16.58 13.38 11.99
N ASP A 233 -16.54 12.04 12.13
CA ASP A 233 -17.75 11.24 12.40
C ASP A 233 -17.79 10.69 13.82
N ARG A 234 -16.64 10.30 14.38
CA ARG A 234 -16.56 9.66 15.70
C ARG A 234 -16.11 10.61 16.82
N GLY A 235 -15.79 11.86 16.51
CA GLY A 235 -15.47 12.90 17.48
C GLY A 235 -14.15 12.69 18.22
N PHE A 236 -13.22 11.91 17.68
CA PHE A 236 -11.87 11.80 18.23
C PHE A 236 -11.10 13.09 17.99
N SER A 237 -10.16 13.40 18.91
CA SER A 237 -9.20 14.46 18.63
C SER A 237 -8.25 14.04 17.49
N PRO A 238 -7.73 14.99 16.70
CA PRO A 238 -6.81 14.69 15.59
C PRO A 238 -5.59 13.87 16.04
N GLU A 239 -5.09 14.09 17.24
CA GLU A 239 -3.92 13.43 17.83
C GLU A 239 -4.19 11.92 18.03
N LEU A 240 -5.34 11.61 18.65
CA LEU A 240 -5.77 10.22 18.88
C LEU A 240 -6.14 9.54 17.57
N ALA A 241 -6.83 10.24 16.68
CA ALA A 241 -7.18 9.70 15.37
C ALA A 241 -5.96 9.36 14.53
N ALA A 242 -4.90 10.19 14.55
CA ALA A 242 -3.64 9.90 13.89
C ALA A 242 -2.98 8.63 14.42
N SER A 243 -2.91 8.47 15.75
CA SER A 243 -2.38 7.25 16.37
C SER A 243 -3.22 6.01 16.01
N PHE A 244 -4.53 6.14 16.05
CA PHE A 244 -5.44 5.02 15.83
C PHE A 244 -5.58 4.62 14.34
N ALA A 245 -5.32 5.52 13.40
CA ALA A 245 -5.21 5.17 11.99
C ALA A 245 -4.12 4.10 11.75
N GLY A 246 -3.08 4.09 12.58
CA GLY A 246 -2.04 3.05 12.57
C GLY A 246 -2.53 1.64 12.89
N LEU A 247 -3.66 1.48 13.60
CA LEU A 247 -4.24 0.17 13.93
C LEU A 247 -4.62 -0.63 12.68
N PHE A 248 -5.09 0.05 11.64
CA PHE A 248 -5.38 -0.59 10.35
C PHE A 248 -4.13 -1.23 9.74
N PHE A 249 -3.04 -0.48 9.65
CA PHE A 249 -1.77 -0.97 9.10
C PHE A 249 -1.12 -2.03 10.00
N MET A 250 -1.26 -1.89 11.33
CA MET A 250 -0.84 -2.93 12.28
C MET A 250 -1.63 -4.23 12.06
N GLY A 251 -2.94 -4.13 11.80
CA GLY A 251 -3.77 -5.27 11.42
C GLY A 251 -3.24 -5.98 10.17
N ILE A 252 -2.85 -5.21 9.14
CA ILE A 252 -2.23 -5.75 7.92
C ILE A 252 -0.90 -6.43 8.25
N ALA A 253 -0.02 -5.79 9.01
CA ALA A 253 1.30 -6.34 9.34
C ALA A 253 1.20 -7.65 10.13
N LEU A 254 0.39 -7.67 11.19
CA LEU A 254 0.13 -8.87 12.00
C LEU A 254 -0.54 -9.96 11.17
N GLY A 255 -1.52 -9.59 10.35
CA GLY A 255 -2.20 -10.52 9.47
C GLY A 255 -1.27 -11.16 8.44
N ARG A 256 -0.33 -10.40 7.86
CA ARG A 256 0.69 -10.94 6.92
C ARG A 256 1.67 -11.88 7.63
N ALA A 257 2.09 -11.55 8.85
CA ALA A 257 2.91 -12.45 9.67
C ALA A 257 2.19 -13.77 9.97
N LEU A 258 0.92 -13.70 10.40
CA LEU A 258 0.07 -14.88 10.66
C LEU A 258 -0.22 -15.67 9.39
N ASN A 259 -0.49 -14.99 8.26
CA ASN A 259 -0.77 -15.63 6.99
C ASN A 259 0.39 -16.54 6.54
N GLY A 260 1.63 -16.10 6.73
CA GLY A 260 2.81 -16.92 6.44
C GLY A 260 2.82 -18.29 7.18
N LEU A 261 2.24 -18.35 8.38
CA LEU A 261 2.09 -19.60 9.12
C LEU A 261 0.83 -20.38 8.71
N LEU A 262 -0.26 -19.67 8.42
CA LEU A 262 -1.55 -20.28 8.07
C LEU A 262 -1.52 -20.94 6.68
N THR A 263 -0.69 -20.46 5.76
CA THR A 263 -0.48 -21.08 4.43
C THR A 263 0.05 -22.51 4.53
N LEU A 264 0.65 -22.92 5.65
CA LEU A 264 1.08 -24.31 5.89
C LEU A 264 -0.09 -25.28 6.10
N ARG A 265 -1.28 -24.79 6.45
CA ARG A 265 -2.46 -25.60 6.78
C ARG A 265 -3.70 -25.32 5.92
N PHE A 266 -3.79 -24.13 5.37
CA PHE A 266 -4.97 -23.67 4.62
C PHE A 266 -4.60 -23.28 3.21
N THR A 267 -5.52 -23.50 2.27
CA THR A 267 -5.36 -23.10 0.86
C THR A 267 -5.55 -21.59 0.71
N ASP A 268 -4.92 -21.01 -0.30
CA ASP A 268 -5.04 -19.58 -0.64
C ASP A 268 -6.49 -19.13 -0.80
N THR A 269 -7.34 -19.99 -1.38
CA THR A 269 -8.77 -19.72 -1.51
C THR A 269 -9.46 -19.56 -0.15
N ARG A 270 -9.18 -20.44 0.80
CA ARG A 270 -9.77 -20.37 2.16
C ARG A 270 -9.27 -19.15 2.92
N LEU A 271 -7.99 -18.83 2.80
CA LEU A 271 -7.39 -17.65 3.43
C LEU A 271 -7.98 -16.35 2.87
N THR A 272 -8.16 -16.26 1.56
CA THR A 272 -8.83 -15.11 0.91
C THR A 272 -10.28 -14.96 1.38
N GLN A 273 -11.04 -16.06 1.45
CA GLN A 273 -12.45 -16.02 1.92
C GLN A 273 -12.55 -15.67 3.41
N ALA A 274 -11.64 -16.18 4.24
CA ALA A 274 -11.54 -15.80 5.64
C ALA A 274 -11.24 -14.29 5.78
N GLY A 275 -10.35 -13.77 4.94
CA GLY A 275 -10.05 -12.34 4.85
C GLY A 275 -11.31 -11.50 4.59
N PHE A 276 -12.16 -11.89 3.64
CA PHE A 276 -13.44 -11.20 3.37
C PHE A 276 -14.37 -11.22 4.59
N GLY A 277 -14.45 -12.37 5.29
CA GLY A 277 -15.24 -12.50 6.52
C GLY A 277 -14.73 -11.58 7.64
N ILE A 278 -13.41 -11.50 7.82
CA ILE A 278 -12.78 -10.64 8.84
C ILE A 278 -12.99 -9.16 8.49
N ILE A 279 -12.87 -8.76 7.21
CA ILE A 279 -13.18 -7.39 6.77
C ILE A 279 -14.65 -7.05 7.11
N LEU A 280 -15.59 -7.95 6.81
CA LEU A 280 -17.01 -7.75 7.14
C LEU A 280 -17.21 -7.56 8.64
N LEU A 281 -16.60 -8.43 9.46
CA LEU A 281 -16.63 -8.30 10.93
C LEU A 281 -16.03 -6.98 11.41
N GLY A 282 -15.03 -6.46 10.72
CA GLY A 282 -14.44 -5.15 11.02
C GLY A 282 -15.33 -3.97 10.58
N ILE A 283 -16.03 -4.08 9.45
CA ILE A 283 -16.93 -3.03 8.96
C ILE A 283 -18.15 -2.85 9.89
N VAL A 284 -18.68 -3.93 10.46
CA VAL A 284 -19.87 -3.88 11.33
C VAL A 284 -19.71 -2.92 12.51
N PRO A 285 -18.67 -2.99 13.37
CA PRO A 285 -18.52 -2.06 14.48
C PRO A 285 -18.15 -0.63 14.01
N VAL A 286 -17.59 -0.46 12.81
CA VAL A 286 -17.37 0.86 12.23
C VAL A 286 -18.71 1.47 11.74
N LEU A 287 -19.63 0.66 11.24
CA LEU A 287 -20.95 1.11 10.76
C LEU A 287 -21.91 1.43 11.91
N LEU A 288 -21.91 0.61 12.96
CA LEU A 288 -22.86 0.73 14.05
C LEU A 288 -22.43 1.81 15.07
N PRO A 289 -23.38 2.47 15.75
CA PRO A 289 -23.08 3.48 16.77
C PRO A 289 -22.67 2.83 18.10
N LEU A 290 -21.70 1.92 18.08
CA LEU A 290 -21.21 1.17 19.26
C LEU A 290 -20.14 1.90 20.07
N GLY A 291 -19.89 3.19 19.75
CA GLY A 291 -18.86 4.00 20.39
C GLY A 291 -17.48 3.91 19.68
N GLY A 292 -16.59 4.80 20.10
CA GLY A 292 -15.28 4.98 19.45
C GLY A 292 -14.39 3.76 19.52
N THR A 293 -14.32 3.06 20.66
CA THR A 293 -13.50 1.86 20.86
C THR A 293 -13.89 0.74 19.89
N ALA A 294 -15.18 0.56 19.62
CA ALA A 294 -15.65 -0.43 18.66
C ALA A 294 -15.20 -0.08 17.22
N ALA A 295 -15.26 1.20 16.83
CA ALA A 295 -14.75 1.65 15.54
C ALA A 295 -13.25 1.38 15.38
N LEU A 296 -12.45 1.60 16.43
CA LEU A 296 -11.02 1.33 16.44
C LEU A 296 -10.71 -0.17 16.25
N MET A 297 -11.41 -1.02 17.01
CA MET A 297 -11.29 -2.48 16.83
C MET A 297 -11.69 -2.91 15.41
N GLY A 298 -12.73 -2.28 14.85
CA GLY A 298 -13.17 -2.49 13.49
C GLY A 298 -12.09 -2.17 12.45
N LEU A 299 -11.40 -1.05 12.56
CA LEU A 299 -10.30 -0.68 11.67
C LEU A 299 -9.14 -1.69 11.72
N GLY A 300 -8.75 -2.14 12.92
CA GLY A 300 -7.74 -3.18 13.08
C GLY A 300 -8.16 -4.51 12.43
N LEU A 301 -9.43 -4.90 12.59
CA LEU A 301 -9.98 -6.11 11.95
C LEU A 301 -10.05 -5.98 10.43
N ILE A 302 -10.40 -4.80 9.87
CA ILE A 302 -10.37 -4.57 8.42
C ILE A 302 -8.94 -4.79 7.91
N GLY A 303 -7.93 -4.23 8.57
CA GLY A 303 -6.53 -4.44 8.22
C GLY A 303 -6.11 -5.91 8.28
N LEU A 304 -6.47 -6.61 9.35
CA LEU A 304 -6.20 -8.04 9.52
C LEU A 304 -6.83 -8.87 8.40
N GLY A 305 -8.05 -8.54 7.99
CA GLY A 305 -8.76 -9.22 6.90
C GLY A 305 -8.20 -8.92 5.52
N CYS A 306 -7.64 -7.73 5.31
CA CYS A 306 -6.94 -7.36 4.08
C CYS A 306 -5.65 -8.17 3.87
N ALA A 307 -4.96 -8.53 4.94
CA ALA A 307 -3.63 -9.10 4.92
C ALA A 307 -3.44 -10.35 4.04
N PRO A 308 -4.30 -11.38 4.08
CA PRO A 308 -4.13 -12.61 3.29
C PRO A 308 -4.51 -12.45 1.82
N ILE A 309 -5.30 -11.45 1.44
CA ILE A 309 -5.97 -11.39 0.13
C ILE A 309 -4.95 -11.22 -1.00
N TYR A 310 -4.07 -10.22 -0.89
CA TYR A 310 -3.05 -9.94 -1.90
C TYR A 310 -2.12 -11.13 -2.14
N PRO A 311 -1.39 -11.64 -1.12
CA PRO A 311 -0.44 -12.73 -1.34
C PRO A 311 -1.12 -13.99 -1.84
N SER A 312 -2.31 -14.32 -1.34
CA SER A 312 -3.03 -15.53 -1.73
C SER A 312 -3.55 -15.48 -3.17
N ILE A 313 -4.01 -14.32 -3.65
CA ILE A 313 -4.44 -14.18 -5.06
C ILE A 313 -3.25 -14.33 -5.99
N ILE A 314 -2.13 -13.67 -5.70
CA ILE A 314 -0.92 -13.73 -6.52
C ILE A 314 -0.31 -15.14 -6.53
N HIS A 315 -0.18 -15.76 -5.34
CA HIS A 315 0.38 -17.11 -5.22
C HIS A 315 -0.45 -18.17 -5.95
N ALA A 316 -1.77 -18.07 -5.89
CA ALA A 316 -2.67 -19.01 -6.56
C ALA A 316 -2.84 -18.76 -8.08
N THR A 317 -2.27 -17.69 -8.63
CA THR A 317 -2.44 -17.32 -10.05
C THR A 317 -1.90 -18.40 -11.01
N PRO A 318 -0.69 -18.99 -10.82
CA PRO A 318 -0.21 -20.07 -11.69
C PRO A 318 -1.09 -21.32 -11.66
N GLU A 319 -1.60 -21.71 -10.51
CA GLU A 319 -2.49 -22.86 -10.36
C GLU A 319 -3.83 -22.63 -11.04
N ARG A 320 -4.36 -21.40 -10.98
CA ARG A 320 -5.71 -21.07 -11.47
C ARG A 320 -5.78 -20.79 -12.98
N PHE A 321 -4.74 -20.17 -13.53
CA PHE A 321 -4.75 -19.65 -14.90
C PHE A 321 -3.69 -20.30 -15.81
N GLY A 322 -2.95 -21.30 -15.29
CA GLY A 322 -1.83 -21.94 -15.98
C GLY A 322 -0.50 -21.24 -15.69
N ALA A 323 0.54 -22.04 -15.48
CA ALA A 323 1.88 -21.52 -15.19
C ALA A 323 2.43 -20.69 -16.36
N GLU A 324 2.09 -21.07 -17.60
CA GLU A 324 2.48 -20.40 -18.84
C GLU A 324 1.87 -19.00 -19.01
N HIS A 325 0.69 -18.76 -18.39
CA HIS A 325 0.00 -17.47 -18.47
C HIS A 325 0.20 -16.61 -17.22
N SER A 326 0.77 -17.19 -16.16
CA SER A 326 0.79 -16.58 -14.83
C SER A 326 1.48 -15.22 -14.81
N GLN A 327 2.61 -15.06 -15.49
CA GLN A 327 3.34 -13.79 -15.52
C GLN A 327 2.52 -12.67 -16.17
N ALA A 328 1.85 -12.96 -17.30
CA ALA A 328 1.00 -12.00 -17.99
C ALA A 328 -0.24 -11.64 -17.14
N VAL A 329 -0.86 -12.63 -16.50
CA VAL A 329 -2.02 -12.42 -15.61
C VAL A 329 -1.63 -11.60 -14.40
N ILE A 330 -0.49 -11.87 -13.74
CA ILE A 330 0.02 -11.10 -12.61
C ILE A 330 0.28 -9.64 -13.02
N GLY A 331 0.89 -9.42 -14.19
CA GLY A 331 1.12 -8.06 -14.69
C GLY A 331 -0.18 -7.25 -14.84
N VAL A 332 -1.24 -7.87 -15.37
CA VAL A 332 -2.54 -7.19 -15.50
C VAL A 332 -3.27 -7.06 -14.15
N LEU A 333 -3.09 -8.01 -13.21
CA LEU A 333 -3.56 -7.87 -11.83
C LEU A 333 -2.93 -6.65 -11.15
N MET A 334 -1.61 -6.46 -11.30
CA MET A 334 -0.92 -5.28 -10.75
C MET A 334 -1.45 -3.97 -11.36
N ALA A 335 -1.66 -3.92 -12.68
CA ALA A 335 -2.26 -2.75 -13.32
C ALA A 335 -3.66 -2.44 -12.77
N SER A 336 -4.48 -3.49 -12.54
CA SER A 336 -5.80 -3.36 -11.91
C SER A 336 -5.71 -2.85 -10.46
N ALA A 337 -4.71 -3.32 -9.70
CA ALA A 337 -4.41 -2.85 -8.34
C ALA A 337 -4.12 -1.34 -8.32
N TYR A 338 -3.23 -0.89 -9.19
CA TYR A 338 -2.89 0.55 -9.29
C TYR A 338 -4.10 1.40 -9.67
N LEU A 339 -4.98 0.91 -10.56
CA LEU A 339 -6.23 1.61 -10.87
C LEU A 339 -7.14 1.71 -9.63
N GLY A 340 -7.27 0.64 -8.84
CA GLY A 340 -8.02 0.65 -7.59
C GLY A 340 -7.47 1.68 -6.59
N ASN A 341 -6.14 1.68 -6.42
CA ASN A 341 -5.44 2.61 -5.56
C ASN A 341 -5.62 4.07 -5.99
N CYS A 342 -5.52 4.35 -7.29
CA CYS A 342 -5.60 5.72 -7.82
C CYS A 342 -7.01 6.29 -7.82
N LEU A 343 -8.04 5.48 -8.10
CA LEU A 343 -9.37 5.98 -8.37
C LEU A 343 -10.28 6.01 -7.13
N MET A 344 -10.26 4.94 -6.33
CA MET A 344 -11.30 4.74 -5.33
C MET A 344 -11.16 5.63 -4.09
N PRO A 345 -9.97 5.91 -3.54
CA PRO A 345 -9.84 6.84 -2.43
C PRO A 345 -10.26 8.28 -2.77
N PRO A 346 -9.89 8.86 -3.94
CA PRO A 346 -10.40 10.18 -4.34
C PRO A 346 -11.90 10.22 -4.58
N ILE A 347 -12.49 9.17 -5.16
CA ILE A 347 -13.96 9.07 -5.33
C ILE A 347 -14.64 9.13 -3.96
N PHE A 348 -14.14 8.40 -2.97
CA PHE A 348 -14.66 8.53 -1.61
C PHE A 348 -14.46 9.95 -1.06
N GLY A 349 -13.35 10.59 -1.35
CA GLY A 349 -13.10 11.99 -0.96
C GLY A 349 -14.15 12.96 -1.46
N LEU A 350 -14.63 12.77 -2.70
CA LEU A 350 -15.75 13.55 -3.22
C LEU A 350 -17.05 13.26 -2.47
N ILE A 351 -17.33 11.99 -2.16
CA ILE A 351 -18.49 11.60 -1.35
C ILE A 351 -18.41 12.23 0.05
N ALA A 352 -17.24 12.14 0.70
CA ALA A 352 -17.01 12.71 2.02
C ALA A 352 -17.21 14.22 2.06
N ASN A 353 -16.80 14.92 1.00
CA ASN A 353 -16.89 16.38 0.91
C ASN A 353 -18.32 16.88 0.54
N HIS A 354 -19.01 16.21 -0.37
CA HIS A 354 -20.30 16.68 -0.89
C HIS A 354 -21.52 16.04 -0.24
N ILE A 355 -21.35 14.89 0.42
CA ILE A 355 -22.44 14.16 1.06
C ILE A 355 -22.14 13.97 2.54
N SER A 356 -21.32 13.00 2.91
CA SER A 356 -20.89 12.74 4.29
C SER A 356 -19.73 11.74 4.36
N ILE A 357 -18.80 12.01 5.27
CA ILE A 357 -17.73 11.07 5.62
C ILE A 357 -18.25 9.83 6.36
N SER A 358 -19.43 9.93 7.01
CA SER A 358 -20.10 8.82 7.71
C SER A 358 -20.45 7.65 6.76
N LEU A 359 -20.42 7.89 5.45
CA LEU A 359 -20.64 6.85 4.43
C LEU A 359 -19.44 5.91 4.22
N LEU A 360 -18.30 6.15 4.88
CA LEU A 360 -17.12 5.30 4.74
C LEU A 360 -17.42 3.79 4.93
N PRO A 361 -18.06 3.35 6.02
CA PRO A 361 -18.32 1.92 6.20
C PRO A 361 -19.28 1.35 5.15
N VAL A 362 -20.26 2.13 4.68
CA VAL A 362 -21.18 1.71 3.61
C VAL A 362 -20.43 1.56 2.28
N TYR A 363 -19.56 2.51 1.96
CA TYR A 363 -18.69 2.46 0.78
C TYR A 363 -17.81 1.22 0.78
N LEU A 364 -17.15 0.92 1.92
CA LEU A 364 -16.33 -0.27 2.10
C LEU A 364 -17.14 -1.57 1.99
N LEU A 365 -18.36 -1.58 2.53
CA LEU A 365 -19.26 -2.73 2.43
C LEU A 365 -19.65 -3.03 0.98
N LEU A 366 -19.98 -2.00 0.19
CA LEU A 366 -20.31 -2.17 -1.24
C LEU A 366 -19.13 -2.72 -2.02
N ILE A 367 -17.91 -2.20 -1.77
CA ILE A 367 -16.67 -2.71 -2.40
C ILE A 367 -16.41 -4.15 -1.97
N LEU A 368 -16.60 -4.50 -0.69
CA LEU A 368 -16.42 -5.86 -0.18
C LEU A 368 -17.37 -6.86 -0.83
N VAL A 369 -18.65 -6.50 -0.97
CA VAL A 369 -19.67 -7.34 -1.64
C VAL A 369 -19.28 -7.58 -3.10
N LEU A 370 -18.88 -6.53 -3.81
CA LEU A 370 -18.39 -6.65 -5.19
C LEU A 370 -17.14 -7.53 -5.27
N MET A 371 -16.15 -7.30 -4.40
CA MET A 371 -14.91 -8.07 -4.30
C MET A 371 -15.19 -9.57 -4.11
N ALA A 372 -15.99 -9.92 -3.12
CA ALA A 372 -16.32 -11.31 -2.79
C ALA A 372 -17.14 -11.98 -3.92
N SER A 373 -18.06 -11.25 -4.53
CA SER A 373 -18.87 -11.73 -5.66
C SER A 373 -18.01 -12.03 -6.89
N MET A 374 -17.09 -11.12 -7.23
CA MET A 374 -16.18 -11.28 -8.36
C MET A 374 -15.15 -12.38 -8.10
N HIS A 375 -14.65 -12.51 -6.88
CA HIS A 375 -13.76 -13.62 -6.51
C HIS A 375 -14.46 -14.98 -6.68
N ARG A 376 -15.70 -15.11 -6.19
CA ARG A 376 -16.50 -16.33 -6.39
C ARG A 376 -16.78 -16.62 -7.85
N LEU A 377 -17.07 -15.59 -8.64
CA LEU A 377 -17.27 -15.73 -10.09
C LEU A 377 -16.01 -16.20 -10.81
N ALA A 378 -14.84 -15.65 -10.44
CA ALA A 378 -13.55 -16.07 -10.96
C ALA A 378 -13.31 -17.56 -10.69
N LEU A 379 -13.45 -18.00 -9.43
CA LEU A 379 -13.28 -19.41 -9.05
C LEU A 379 -14.22 -20.37 -9.82
N LYS A 380 -15.49 -19.97 -10.01
CA LYS A 380 -16.46 -20.78 -10.79
C LYS A 380 -16.09 -20.90 -12.27
N ARG A 381 -15.41 -19.89 -12.82
CA ARG A 381 -15.01 -19.90 -14.24
C ARG A 381 -13.68 -20.63 -14.47
N CYS A 382 -12.76 -20.58 -13.50
CA CYS A 382 -11.49 -21.33 -13.56
C CYS A 382 -11.68 -22.84 -13.36
N GLY A 383 -12.66 -23.26 -12.54
CA GLY A 383 -12.94 -24.69 -12.26
C GLY A 383 -13.79 -25.42 -13.30
N ARG A 384 -13.98 -24.85 -14.49
CA ARG A 384 -14.77 -25.42 -15.59
C ARG A 384 -13.95 -26.02 -16.74
N ASN A 385 -12.62 -26.14 -16.56
CA ASN A 385 -11.76 -26.85 -17.55
C ASN A 385 -11.33 -28.21 -17.04
#